data_b18e5cdb10297bb33e85b551eef71047
#
_entry.id   b18e5cdb10297bb33e85b551eef71047
#
_cell.length_a   1.000
_cell.length_b   1.000
_cell.length_c   1.000
_cell.angle_alpha   90.00
_cell.angle_beta   90.00
_cell.angle_gamma   90.00
#
_symmetry.space_group_name_H-M   'P 1'
#
loop_
_entity.id
_entity.type
_entity.pdbx_description
1 polymer ?
#
loop_
_entity_poly.entity_id
_entity_poly.type
_entity_poly.pdbx_seq_one_letter_code
_entity_poly.pdbx_strand_id
1 'polypeptide(L)'
;MSARGRIVVERIESQVLRDNPLGDPATRELFVYLPPSYISDGRRRFPVVYCLTGFTGRGQMLLNTQPFTPNLAERMDHLIASGVAKEMIIVMPDCFTGLGGSQYINSTATGRYDDYLVEEIVPFIDGRFRTRAEPAGRAVMGKSSGGYGALVHGMRHADVFGAVASHSGDCYFEYCYLPDFPKTFRTVRGDPAGFIEKFWSQEKKGKDDVAALNILAMSACYSPDPQETLGFRLPFDLQTGKIAPAVWARWLEHDPVRMAPRYRDALSSLKLLYLDAGKRDEFALDIGARTLASRLREMKVRFTHEEFDDGHFNISYRYDRSLALISKAMTSDQ
;
A
#
# COMPACT_ATOMS: atom_id res chain seq x y z
N MET A 1 1.76 -22.39 -26.74
CA MET A 1 1.65 -21.16 -25.94
C MET A 1 1.26 -21.59 -24.53
N SER A 2 1.95 -21.14 -23.49
CA SER A 2 1.52 -21.40 -22.11
C SER A 2 0.15 -20.76 -21.88
N ALA A 3 -0.72 -21.44 -21.10
CA ALA A 3 -2.00 -20.87 -20.72
C ALA A 3 -1.79 -19.57 -19.93
N ARG A 4 -2.57 -18.54 -20.25
CA ARG A 4 -2.51 -17.23 -19.57
C ARG A 4 -3.70 -17.08 -18.63
N GLY A 5 -3.49 -16.35 -17.55
CA GLY A 5 -4.56 -15.88 -16.70
C GLY A 5 -5.43 -14.82 -17.40
N ARG A 6 -6.49 -14.42 -16.75
CA ARG A 6 -7.38 -13.37 -17.26
C ARG A 6 -7.65 -12.30 -16.21
N ILE A 7 -7.88 -11.09 -16.67
CA ILE A 7 -8.34 -9.98 -15.83
C ILE A 7 -9.87 -9.96 -15.87
N VAL A 8 -10.46 -9.84 -14.68
CA VAL A 8 -11.88 -9.53 -14.48
C VAL A 8 -11.94 -8.18 -13.77
N VAL A 9 -12.86 -7.34 -14.20
CA VAL A 9 -13.15 -6.06 -13.53
C VAL A 9 -14.49 -6.20 -12.82
N GLU A 10 -14.43 -6.13 -11.51
CA GLU A 10 -15.61 -6.10 -10.65
C GLU A 10 -15.87 -4.66 -10.17
N ARG A 11 -17.09 -4.38 -9.77
CA ARG A 11 -17.46 -3.11 -9.14
C ARG A 11 -18.01 -3.39 -7.75
N ILE A 12 -17.50 -2.67 -6.78
CA ILE A 12 -18.00 -2.68 -5.41
C ILE A 12 -18.58 -1.31 -5.06
N GLU A 13 -19.78 -1.32 -4.51
CA GLU A 13 -20.40 -0.12 -3.94
C GLU A 13 -20.13 -0.13 -2.44
N SER A 14 -19.10 0.59 -2.04
CA SER A 14 -18.65 0.64 -0.65
C SER A 14 -19.66 1.39 0.23
N GLN A 15 -20.05 0.79 1.33
CA GLN A 15 -20.87 1.44 2.35
C GLN A 15 -20.01 2.31 3.27
N VAL A 16 -18.78 1.84 3.58
CA VAL A 16 -17.89 2.55 4.51
C VAL A 16 -17.23 3.79 3.88
N LEU A 17 -17.22 3.89 2.54
CA LEU A 17 -16.73 5.08 1.84
C LEU A 17 -17.85 6.03 1.41
N ARG A 18 -19.12 5.72 1.68
CA ARG A 18 -20.20 6.67 1.45
C ARG A 18 -19.99 7.93 2.29
N ASP A 19 -20.33 9.06 1.71
CA ASP A 19 -20.25 10.37 2.37
C ASP A 19 -18.87 10.68 2.98
N ASN A 20 -17.77 10.14 2.36
CA ASN A 20 -16.43 10.45 2.80
C ASN A 20 -16.13 11.96 2.63
N PRO A 21 -15.28 12.54 3.50
CA PRO A 21 -15.08 14.00 3.57
C PRO A 21 -14.52 14.63 2.30
N LEU A 22 -13.83 13.85 1.46
CA LEU A 22 -13.26 14.35 0.20
C LEU A 22 -14.24 14.29 -0.99
N GLY A 23 -15.44 13.72 -0.80
CA GLY A 23 -16.41 13.52 -1.88
C GLY A 23 -15.95 12.49 -2.93
N ASP A 24 -15.01 11.63 -2.57
CA ASP A 24 -14.53 10.58 -3.45
C ASP A 24 -15.62 9.55 -3.75
N PRO A 25 -15.67 8.96 -4.97
CA PRO A 25 -16.66 7.95 -5.31
C PRO A 25 -16.66 6.77 -4.34
N ALA A 26 -17.84 6.37 -3.84
CA ALA A 26 -18.01 5.14 -3.07
C ALA A 26 -18.03 3.90 -3.97
N THR A 27 -18.44 4.03 -5.23
CA THR A 27 -18.34 2.94 -6.20
C THR A 27 -16.93 2.86 -6.74
N ARG A 28 -16.28 1.69 -6.53
CA ARG A 28 -14.89 1.45 -6.88
C ARG A 28 -14.75 0.25 -7.81
N GLU A 29 -13.77 0.31 -8.71
CA GLU A 29 -13.40 -0.82 -9.56
C GLU A 29 -12.34 -1.67 -8.87
N LEU A 30 -12.51 -2.99 -8.94
CA LEU A 30 -11.55 -3.99 -8.49
C LEU A 30 -11.06 -4.78 -9.69
N PHE A 31 -9.78 -4.70 -9.97
CA PHE A 31 -9.14 -5.52 -10.99
C PHE A 31 -8.67 -6.81 -10.36
N VAL A 32 -9.11 -7.95 -10.91
CA VAL A 32 -8.83 -9.27 -10.38
C VAL A 32 -8.16 -10.11 -11.46
N TYR A 33 -6.93 -10.52 -11.21
CA TYR A 33 -6.26 -11.54 -12.03
C TYR A 33 -6.69 -12.92 -11.56
N LEU A 34 -7.20 -13.73 -12.47
CA LEU A 34 -7.54 -15.13 -12.26
C LEU A 34 -6.51 -16.01 -12.99
N PRO A 35 -5.89 -16.99 -12.31
CA PRO A 35 -4.85 -17.82 -12.89
C PRO A 35 -5.36 -18.74 -13.99
N PRO A 36 -4.45 -19.31 -14.83
CA PRO A 36 -4.84 -20.10 -16.00
C PRO A 36 -5.82 -21.25 -15.73
N SER A 37 -5.62 -22.02 -14.65
CA SER A 37 -6.50 -23.15 -14.33
C SER A 37 -7.82 -22.77 -13.67
N TYR A 38 -8.04 -21.47 -13.39
CA TYR A 38 -9.26 -21.03 -12.71
C TYR A 38 -10.56 -21.45 -13.42
N ILE A 39 -10.55 -21.49 -14.76
CA ILE A 39 -11.72 -21.91 -15.54
C ILE A 39 -11.82 -23.45 -15.62
N SER A 40 -10.70 -24.11 -15.89
CA SER A 40 -10.68 -25.56 -16.17
C SER A 40 -10.88 -26.41 -14.92
N ASP A 41 -10.48 -25.92 -13.75
CA ASP A 41 -10.67 -26.60 -12.47
C ASP A 41 -11.75 -25.90 -11.62
N GLY A 42 -13.00 -26.29 -11.82
CA GLY A 42 -14.16 -25.68 -11.16
C GLY A 42 -14.24 -25.91 -9.64
N ARG A 43 -13.42 -26.78 -9.06
CA ARG A 43 -13.44 -27.13 -7.62
C ARG A 43 -12.31 -26.53 -6.82
N ARG A 44 -11.19 -26.23 -7.46
CA ARG A 44 -9.98 -25.73 -6.80
C ARG A 44 -10.20 -24.34 -6.21
N ARG A 45 -9.75 -24.15 -4.98
CA ARG A 45 -9.65 -22.85 -4.32
C ARG A 45 -8.20 -22.35 -4.37
N PHE A 46 -8.05 -21.05 -4.54
CA PHE A 46 -6.76 -20.41 -4.78
C PHE A 46 -6.40 -19.47 -3.64
N PRO A 47 -5.11 -19.40 -3.26
CA PRO A 47 -4.64 -18.30 -2.42
C PRO A 47 -4.88 -16.96 -3.10
N VAL A 48 -4.98 -15.90 -2.31
CA VAL A 48 -5.26 -14.53 -2.79
C VAL A 48 -4.18 -13.57 -2.35
N VAL A 49 -3.72 -12.72 -3.26
CA VAL A 49 -2.78 -11.64 -3.00
C VAL A 49 -3.47 -10.30 -3.25
N TYR A 50 -3.57 -9.46 -2.24
CA TYR A 50 -4.04 -8.09 -2.38
C TYR A 50 -2.84 -7.19 -2.63
N CYS A 51 -2.74 -6.64 -3.85
CA CYS A 51 -1.61 -5.82 -4.28
C CYS A 51 -1.96 -4.33 -4.21
N LEU A 52 -1.35 -3.62 -3.28
CA LEU A 52 -1.60 -2.23 -2.96
C LEU A 52 -0.65 -1.31 -3.74
N THR A 53 -1.17 -0.22 -4.29
CA THR A 53 -0.38 0.76 -5.07
C THR A 53 0.29 1.79 -4.19
N GLY A 54 1.35 2.43 -4.70
CA GLY A 54 1.97 3.59 -4.08
C GLY A 54 1.08 4.85 -4.17
N PHE A 55 1.57 5.95 -3.59
CA PHE A 55 0.91 7.27 -3.65
C PHE A 55 0.57 7.64 -5.11
N THR A 56 -0.60 8.20 -5.33
CA THR A 56 -1.23 8.51 -6.63
C THR A 56 -1.60 7.29 -7.49
N GLY A 57 -1.37 6.07 -7.02
CA GLY A 57 -1.68 4.86 -7.76
C GLY A 57 -3.13 4.42 -7.62
N ARG A 58 -3.65 3.81 -8.69
CA ARG A 58 -4.92 3.07 -8.72
C ARG A 58 -4.66 1.62 -9.09
N GLY A 59 -5.51 0.71 -8.65
CA GLY A 59 -5.33 -0.72 -8.94
C GLY A 59 -5.11 -1.04 -10.42
N GLN A 60 -5.81 -0.36 -11.32
CA GLN A 60 -5.64 -0.48 -12.76
C GLN A 60 -4.20 -0.22 -13.23
N MET A 61 -3.47 0.69 -12.58
CA MET A 61 -2.11 1.05 -12.99
C MET A 61 -1.11 -0.10 -12.88
N LEU A 62 -1.39 -1.12 -12.09
CA LEU A 62 -0.60 -2.35 -12.02
C LEU A 62 -0.69 -3.20 -13.29
N LEU A 63 -1.65 -2.90 -14.16
CA LEU A 63 -1.90 -3.55 -15.45
C LEU A 63 -1.48 -2.70 -16.65
N ASN A 64 -0.89 -1.51 -16.43
CA ASN A 64 -0.46 -0.64 -17.50
C ASN A 64 0.58 -1.33 -18.38
N THR A 65 0.39 -1.25 -19.70
CA THR A 65 1.35 -1.73 -20.69
C THR A 65 2.49 -0.74 -20.83
N GLN A 66 3.71 -1.23 -20.70
CA GLN A 66 4.93 -0.46 -20.92
C GLN A 66 5.86 -1.23 -21.85
N PRO A 67 6.63 -0.55 -22.71
CA PRO A 67 7.66 -1.22 -23.49
C PRO A 67 8.67 -1.89 -22.56
N PHE A 68 9.02 -3.14 -22.88
CA PHE A 68 10.07 -3.93 -22.20
C PHE A 68 9.86 -4.23 -20.71
N THR A 69 8.71 -3.85 -20.15
CA THR A 69 8.41 -4.08 -18.72
C THR A 69 7.08 -4.81 -18.59
N PRO A 70 7.07 -6.08 -18.14
CA PRO A 70 5.82 -6.81 -17.90
C PRO A 70 4.98 -6.14 -16.81
N ASN A 71 3.68 -6.10 -17.02
CA ASN A 71 2.74 -5.70 -15.97
C ASN A 71 2.54 -6.84 -14.94
N LEU A 72 1.75 -6.59 -13.89
CA LEU A 72 1.60 -7.55 -12.79
C LEU A 72 0.99 -8.89 -13.25
N ALA A 73 0.02 -8.87 -14.17
CA ALA A 73 -0.59 -10.08 -14.71
C ALA A 73 0.40 -10.89 -15.55
N GLU A 74 1.15 -10.23 -16.42
CA GLU A 74 2.18 -10.87 -17.24
C GLU A 74 3.32 -11.47 -16.40
N ARG A 75 3.70 -10.79 -15.29
CA ARG A 75 4.65 -11.34 -14.31
C ARG A 75 4.14 -12.61 -13.68
N MET A 76 2.88 -12.60 -13.23
CA MET A 76 2.28 -13.79 -12.61
C MET A 76 2.19 -14.95 -13.59
N ASP A 77 1.77 -14.69 -14.85
CA ASP A 77 1.76 -15.71 -15.90
C ASP A 77 3.16 -16.31 -16.13
N HIS A 78 4.18 -15.47 -16.19
CA HIS A 78 5.57 -15.92 -16.35
C HIS A 78 6.04 -16.79 -15.17
N LEU A 79 5.77 -16.36 -13.93
CA LEU A 79 6.15 -17.09 -12.73
C LEU A 79 5.45 -18.45 -12.62
N ILE A 80 4.18 -18.53 -13.04
CA ILE A 80 3.44 -19.80 -13.12
C ILE A 80 4.04 -20.70 -14.20
N ALA A 81 4.24 -20.17 -15.41
CA ALA A 81 4.74 -20.94 -16.54
C ALA A 81 6.15 -21.50 -16.31
N SER A 82 7.00 -20.75 -15.58
CA SER A 82 8.36 -21.19 -15.21
C SER A 82 8.41 -22.08 -13.96
N GLY A 83 7.27 -22.33 -13.30
CA GLY A 83 7.20 -23.14 -12.08
C GLY A 83 7.75 -22.46 -10.82
N VAL A 84 8.08 -21.17 -10.90
CA VAL A 84 8.61 -20.36 -9.77
C VAL A 84 7.52 -20.05 -8.75
N ALA A 85 6.29 -19.81 -9.21
CA ALA A 85 5.14 -19.61 -8.34
C ALA A 85 4.01 -20.58 -8.68
N LYS A 86 3.21 -20.94 -7.68
CA LYS A 86 1.94 -21.62 -7.87
C LYS A 86 0.86 -20.60 -8.22
N GLU A 87 -0.24 -21.07 -8.78
CA GLU A 87 -1.36 -20.24 -9.17
C GLU A 87 -2.04 -19.57 -7.96
N MET A 88 -2.21 -18.26 -8.05
CA MET A 88 -2.86 -17.40 -7.05
C MET A 88 -3.79 -16.40 -7.76
N ILE A 89 -4.84 -15.99 -7.09
CA ILE A 89 -5.66 -14.83 -7.48
C ILE A 89 -4.91 -13.59 -7.03
N ILE A 90 -4.88 -12.53 -7.87
CA ILE A 90 -4.35 -11.22 -7.44
C ILE A 90 -5.47 -10.19 -7.52
N VAL A 91 -5.72 -9.49 -6.43
CA VAL A 91 -6.70 -8.40 -6.32
C VAL A 91 -5.95 -7.08 -6.26
N MET A 92 -6.37 -6.13 -7.07
CA MET A 92 -5.76 -4.80 -7.19
C MET A 92 -6.81 -3.75 -6.81
N PRO A 93 -6.90 -3.38 -5.52
CA PRO A 93 -7.89 -2.41 -5.04
C PRO A 93 -7.62 -0.99 -5.55
N ASP A 94 -8.70 -0.21 -5.73
CA ASP A 94 -8.61 1.24 -5.89
C ASP A 94 -8.88 1.93 -4.53
N CYS A 95 -7.82 2.45 -3.92
CA CYS A 95 -7.86 3.23 -2.67
C CYS A 95 -7.36 4.68 -2.90
N PHE A 96 -7.45 5.15 -4.13
CA PHE A 96 -7.12 6.54 -4.48
C PHE A 96 -8.12 7.51 -3.88
N THR A 97 -7.63 8.71 -3.51
CA THR A 97 -8.44 9.81 -2.96
C THR A 97 -8.22 11.10 -3.73
N GLY A 98 -9.07 12.08 -3.53
CA GLY A 98 -8.88 13.44 -4.03
C GLY A 98 -7.57 14.10 -3.59
N LEU A 99 -6.89 13.57 -2.56
CA LEU A 99 -5.55 14.00 -2.16
C LEU A 99 -4.43 13.08 -2.68
N GLY A 100 -4.74 12.04 -3.47
CA GLY A 100 -3.76 11.17 -4.11
C GLY A 100 -3.56 9.82 -3.44
N GLY A 101 -4.00 9.60 -2.21
CA GLY A 101 -3.89 8.33 -1.50
C GLY A 101 -4.54 8.35 -0.13
N SER A 102 -4.80 7.17 0.43
CA SER A 102 -5.49 6.96 1.72
C SER A 102 -4.58 6.33 2.78
N GLN A 103 -3.36 6.00 2.43
CA GLN A 103 -2.45 5.18 3.25
C GLN A 103 -3.09 3.87 3.75
N TYR A 104 -4.21 3.46 3.15
CA TYR A 104 -4.94 2.24 3.50
C TYR A 104 -5.38 2.18 4.98
N ILE A 105 -5.59 3.33 5.61
CA ILE A 105 -6.02 3.45 7.01
C ILE A 105 -7.34 4.23 7.11
N ASN A 106 -8.04 4.08 8.23
CA ASN A 106 -9.20 4.89 8.53
C ASN A 106 -8.79 6.30 8.95
N SER A 107 -9.43 7.30 8.36
CA SER A 107 -9.25 8.70 8.75
C SER A 107 -10.56 9.47 8.60
N THR A 108 -10.87 10.36 9.53
CA THR A 108 -12.02 11.27 9.46
C THR A 108 -11.84 12.36 8.40
N ALA A 109 -10.67 12.47 7.77
CA ALA A 109 -10.40 13.43 6.71
C ALA A 109 -10.37 12.80 5.31
N THR A 110 -10.17 11.49 5.19
CA THR A 110 -10.12 10.81 3.87
C THR A 110 -11.19 9.75 3.69
N GLY A 111 -11.60 9.07 4.76
CA GLY A 111 -12.55 7.95 4.72
C GLY A 111 -12.00 6.70 5.42
N ARG A 112 -12.81 5.63 5.48
CA ARG A 112 -12.53 4.39 6.21
C ARG A 112 -11.88 3.34 5.29
N TYR A 113 -10.65 3.58 4.84
CA TYR A 113 -9.98 2.72 3.85
C TYR A 113 -9.38 1.42 4.43
N ASP A 114 -9.12 1.35 5.73
CA ASP A 114 -8.80 0.11 6.44
C ASP A 114 -10.01 -0.83 6.41
N ASP A 115 -11.17 -0.34 6.83
CA ASP A 115 -12.43 -1.09 6.82
C ASP A 115 -12.87 -1.45 5.39
N TYR A 116 -12.67 -0.54 4.43
CA TYR A 116 -12.98 -0.81 3.02
C TYR A 116 -12.19 -2.04 2.51
N LEU A 117 -10.90 -2.13 2.82
CA LEU A 117 -10.10 -3.27 2.41
C LEU A 117 -10.51 -4.55 3.15
N VAL A 118 -10.64 -4.48 4.48
CA VAL A 118 -10.79 -5.67 5.34
C VAL A 118 -12.24 -6.12 5.46
N GLU A 119 -13.17 -5.18 5.63
CA GLU A 119 -14.58 -5.51 5.91
C GLU A 119 -15.44 -5.61 4.64
N GLU A 120 -15.01 -4.99 3.54
CA GLU A 120 -15.77 -5.00 2.29
C GLU A 120 -15.07 -5.75 1.16
N ILE A 121 -13.84 -5.39 0.78
CA ILE A 121 -13.15 -6.03 -0.35
C ILE A 121 -12.86 -7.50 -0.07
N VAL A 122 -12.29 -7.84 1.09
CA VAL A 122 -11.93 -9.22 1.41
C VAL A 122 -13.16 -10.14 1.38
N PRO A 123 -14.27 -9.85 2.09
CA PRO A 123 -15.48 -10.67 2.02
C PRO A 123 -16.13 -10.72 0.61
N PHE A 124 -16.12 -9.59 -0.12
CA PHE A 124 -16.63 -9.54 -1.49
C PHE A 124 -15.87 -10.51 -2.41
N ILE A 125 -14.55 -10.50 -2.34
CA ILE A 125 -13.68 -11.39 -3.13
C ILE A 125 -13.90 -12.86 -2.74
N ASP A 126 -14.02 -13.16 -1.45
CA ASP A 126 -14.26 -14.52 -0.98
C ASP A 126 -15.64 -15.06 -1.39
N GLY A 127 -16.65 -14.18 -1.42
CA GLY A 127 -18.00 -14.54 -1.88
C GLY A 127 -18.10 -14.67 -3.40
N ARG A 128 -17.26 -13.95 -4.14
CA ARG A 128 -17.33 -13.89 -5.61
C ARG A 128 -16.43 -14.88 -6.31
N PHE A 129 -15.30 -15.24 -5.69
CA PHE A 129 -14.27 -16.10 -6.29
C PHE A 129 -13.95 -17.30 -5.42
N ARG A 130 -13.36 -18.33 -6.02
CA ARG A 130 -12.92 -19.56 -5.31
C ARG A 130 -11.60 -19.31 -4.59
N THR A 131 -11.67 -18.61 -3.49
CA THR A 131 -10.54 -18.27 -2.63
C THR A 131 -10.32 -19.31 -1.54
N ARG A 132 -9.09 -19.35 -1.01
CA ARG A 132 -8.80 -19.96 0.30
C ARG A 132 -9.08 -18.88 1.37
N ALA A 133 -10.33 -18.86 1.87
CA ALA A 133 -10.86 -17.81 2.73
C ALA A 133 -10.38 -17.94 4.20
N GLU A 134 -9.07 -18.02 4.40
CA GLU A 134 -8.40 -18.15 5.68
C GLU A 134 -7.11 -17.30 5.67
N PRO A 135 -6.57 -16.86 6.83
CA PRO A 135 -5.35 -16.04 6.87
C PRO A 135 -4.18 -16.69 6.15
N ALA A 136 -4.01 -18.01 6.30
CA ALA A 136 -2.97 -18.78 5.63
C ALA A 136 -3.08 -18.80 4.09
N GLY A 137 -4.26 -18.45 3.55
CA GLY A 137 -4.54 -18.33 2.13
C GLY A 137 -4.55 -16.91 1.59
N ARG A 138 -4.31 -15.88 2.43
CA ARG A 138 -4.33 -14.48 2.02
C ARG A 138 -3.00 -13.78 2.28
N ALA A 139 -2.54 -13.02 1.30
CA ALA A 139 -1.38 -12.15 1.41
C ALA A 139 -1.76 -10.71 1.07
N VAL A 140 -1.07 -9.76 1.68
CA VAL A 140 -1.11 -8.35 1.29
C VAL A 140 0.30 -7.91 0.92
N MET A 141 0.44 -7.24 -0.22
CA MET A 141 1.73 -6.72 -0.70
C MET A 141 1.56 -5.34 -1.34
N GLY A 142 2.65 -4.61 -1.46
CA GLY A 142 2.61 -3.34 -2.16
C GLY A 142 3.95 -2.62 -2.15
N LYS A 143 3.98 -1.47 -2.84
CA LYS A 143 5.17 -0.62 -2.94
C LYS A 143 4.88 0.77 -2.39
N SER A 144 5.88 1.42 -1.74
CA SER A 144 5.75 2.79 -1.22
C SER A 144 4.59 2.88 -0.23
N SER A 145 3.64 3.81 -0.41
CA SER A 145 2.39 3.83 0.39
C SER A 145 1.65 2.48 0.41
N GLY A 146 1.69 1.70 -0.68
CA GLY A 146 1.16 0.33 -0.70
C GLY A 146 1.98 -0.65 0.14
N GLY A 147 3.30 -0.45 0.21
CA GLY A 147 4.20 -1.19 1.11
C GLY A 147 3.93 -0.86 2.58
N TYR A 148 3.68 0.41 2.89
CA TYR A 148 3.19 0.87 4.18
C TYR A 148 1.85 0.19 4.54
N GLY A 149 0.88 0.26 3.62
CA GLY A 149 -0.42 -0.39 3.80
C GLY A 149 -0.28 -1.89 4.09
N ALA A 150 0.60 -2.59 3.35
CA ALA A 150 0.87 -4.00 3.61
C ALA A 150 1.42 -4.26 5.01
N LEU A 151 2.36 -3.44 5.50
CA LEU A 151 2.90 -3.53 6.86
C LEU A 151 1.83 -3.29 7.92
N VAL A 152 1.04 -2.22 7.76
CA VAL A 152 -0.01 -1.85 8.73
C VAL A 152 -1.09 -2.92 8.81
N HIS A 153 -1.52 -3.49 7.66
CA HIS A 153 -2.50 -4.57 7.66
C HIS A 153 -1.93 -5.87 8.24
N GLY A 154 -0.65 -6.18 8.00
CA GLY A 154 0.00 -7.30 8.68
C GLY A 154 0.10 -7.12 10.19
N MET A 155 0.21 -5.89 10.67
CA MET A 155 0.19 -5.58 12.10
C MET A 155 -1.21 -5.67 12.69
N ARG A 156 -2.20 -5.03 12.06
CA ARG A 156 -3.55 -4.87 12.61
C ARG A 156 -4.46 -6.06 12.33
N HIS A 157 -4.25 -6.75 11.21
CA HIS A 157 -5.15 -7.75 10.65
C HIS A 157 -4.41 -9.05 10.30
N ALA A 158 -3.55 -9.55 11.21
CA ALA A 158 -2.88 -10.85 11.06
C ALA A 158 -3.87 -12.03 11.11
N ASP A 159 -5.08 -11.80 11.60
CA ASP A 159 -6.23 -12.69 11.55
C ASP A 159 -6.91 -12.73 10.17
N VAL A 160 -6.59 -11.81 9.28
CA VAL A 160 -7.06 -11.75 7.89
C VAL A 160 -5.96 -12.13 6.92
N PHE A 161 -4.75 -11.59 7.10
CA PHE A 161 -3.61 -11.77 6.21
C PHE A 161 -2.48 -12.55 6.89
N GLY A 162 -2.15 -13.73 6.38
CA GLY A 162 -1.06 -14.56 6.90
C GLY A 162 0.30 -14.30 6.26
N ALA A 163 0.38 -13.52 5.19
CA ALA A 163 1.63 -13.17 4.53
C ALA A 163 1.67 -11.69 4.12
N VAL A 164 2.82 -11.07 4.31
CA VAL A 164 3.06 -9.64 4.04
C VAL A 164 4.32 -9.47 3.22
N ALA A 165 4.25 -8.62 2.18
CA ALA A 165 5.43 -8.18 1.44
C ALA A 165 5.38 -6.66 1.20
N SER A 166 6.41 -5.96 1.68
CA SER A 166 6.57 -4.51 1.58
C SER A 166 7.79 -4.18 0.74
N HIS A 167 7.57 -3.49 -0.39
CA HIS A 167 8.61 -2.99 -1.27
C HIS A 167 8.78 -1.49 -1.06
N SER A 168 9.94 -1.05 -0.58
CA SER A 168 10.20 0.37 -0.26
C SER A 168 8.99 1.01 0.43
N GLY A 169 8.46 0.33 1.47
CA GLY A 169 7.28 0.82 2.21
C GLY A 169 7.63 1.99 3.12
N ASP A 170 6.74 2.97 3.19
CA ASP A 170 6.95 4.17 3.99
C ASP A 170 7.15 3.78 5.46
N CYS A 171 8.32 4.04 6.01
CA CYS A 171 8.65 3.83 7.42
C CYS A 171 9.85 4.69 7.81
N TYR A 172 10.04 4.90 9.12
CA TYR A 172 10.98 5.85 9.69
C TYR A 172 10.72 7.27 9.19
N PHE A 173 9.60 7.83 9.63
CA PHE A 173 8.99 9.06 9.11
C PHE A 173 9.88 10.29 9.21
N GLU A 174 10.89 10.27 10.09
CA GLU A 174 11.92 11.31 10.19
C GLU A 174 12.71 11.47 8.88
N TYR A 175 12.90 10.39 8.11
CA TYR A 175 13.59 10.45 6.82
C TYR A 175 12.63 10.40 5.63
N CYS A 176 11.54 9.69 5.78
CA CYS A 176 10.56 9.54 4.70
C CYS A 176 9.80 10.85 4.41
N TYR A 177 9.41 11.62 5.43
CA TYR A 177 8.51 12.77 5.27
C TYR A 177 9.11 14.12 5.71
N LEU A 178 9.86 14.16 6.82
CA LEU A 178 10.43 15.41 7.33
C LEU A 178 11.22 16.23 6.30
N PRO A 179 12.02 15.63 5.39
CA PRO A 179 12.77 16.38 4.38
C PRO A 179 11.88 17.16 3.41
N ASP A 180 10.62 16.76 3.24
CA ASP A 180 9.68 17.46 2.36
C ASP A 180 8.88 18.58 3.05
N PHE A 181 8.95 18.74 4.38
CA PHE A 181 8.24 19.81 5.08
C PHE A 181 8.67 21.21 4.64
N PRO A 182 9.96 21.56 4.56
CA PRO A 182 10.39 22.88 4.08
C PRO A 182 9.98 23.14 2.62
N LYS A 183 9.98 22.12 1.78
CA LYS A 183 9.55 22.18 0.39
C LYS A 183 8.05 22.45 0.31
N THR A 184 7.25 21.68 1.04
CA THR A 184 5.80 21.84 1.12
C THR A 184 5.43 23.23 1.62
N PHE A 185 6.05 23.71 2.72
CA PHE A 185 5.83 25.05 3.25
C PHE A 185 6.00 26.15 2.20
N ARG A 186 7.07 26.08 1.39
CA ARG A 186 7.32 27.04 0.32
C ARG A 186 6.33 26.92 -0.83
N THR A 187 5.87 25.71 -1.14
CA THR A 187 4.98 25.43 -2.26
C THR A 187 3.55 25.84 -1.97
N VAL A 188 3.03 25.55 -0.76
CA VAL A 188 1.65 25.92 -0.37
C VAL A 188 1.49 27.40 -0.03
N ARG A 189 2.56 28.13 0.30
CA ARG A 189 2.58 29.59 0.53
C ARG A 189 1.52 30.06 1.52
N GLY A 190 1.25 29.32 2.57
CA GLY A 190 0.23 29.67 3.57
C GLY A 190 -1.22 29.38 3.18
N ASP A 191 -1.47 28.93 1.95
CA ASP A 191 -2.80 28.61 1.43
C ASP A 191 -2.85 27.16 0.88
N PRO A 192 -2.97 26.16 1.73
CA PRO A 192 -3.05 24.77 1.28
C PRO A 192 -4.36 24.46 0.50
N ALA A 193 -5.47 25.17 0.77
CA ALA A 193 -6.71 24.99 0.03
C ALA A 193 -6.56 25.44 -1.42
N GLY A 194 -6.10 26.67 -1.63
CA GLY A 194 -5.84 27.20 -2.97
C GLY A 194 -4.76 26.41 -3.70
N PHE A 195 -3.77 25.85 -2.97
CA PHE A 195 -2.80 24.94 -3.57
C PHE A 195 -3.48 23.68 -4.12
N ILE A 196 -4.39 23.04 -3.37
CA ILE A 196 -5.11 21.82 -3.81
C ILE A 196 -5.95 22.13 -5.07
N GLU A 197 -6.71 23.22 -5.08
CA GLU A 197 -7.49 23.65 -6.26
C GLU A 197 -6.59 23.88 -7.48
N LYS A 198 -5.52 24.60 -7.31
CA LYS A 198 -4.52 24.86 -8.35
C LYS A 198 -3.89 23.55 -8.84
N PHE A 199 -3.54 22.64 -7.94
CA PHE A 199 -2.94 21.35 -8.30
C PHE A 199 -3.83 20.57 -9.27
N TRP A 200 -5.13 20.53 -9.02
CA TRP A 200 -6.06 19.81 -9.89
C TRP A 200 -6.36 20.53 -11.19
N SER A 201 -6.39 21.84 -11.21
CA SER A 201 -6.70 22.63 -12.41
C SER A 201 -5.54 22.76 -13.40
N GLN A 202 -4.29 22.68 -12.95
CA GLN A 202 -3.13 22.80 -13.85
C GLN A 202 -2.85 21.50 -14.60
N GLU A 203 -2.46 21.58 -15.88
CA GLU A 203 -2.15 20.41 -16.71
C GLU A 203 -0.85 19.71 -16.26
N LYS A 204 0.20 20.48 -16.00
CA LYS A 204 1.52 19.96 -15.65
C LYS A 204 1.80 20.16 -14.16
N LYS A 205 2.06 19.05 -13.45
CA LYS A 205 2.47 19.02 -12.05
C LYS A 205 4.00 18.97 -11.94
N GLY A 206 4.57 19.87 -11.13
CA GLY A 206 5.99 19.84 -10.79
C GLY A 206 6.30 18.79 -9.71
N LYS A 207 7.60 18.48 -9.57
CA LYS A 207 8.03 17.55 -8.50
C LYS A 207 7.68 18.09 -7.10
N ASP A 208 7.82 19.39 -6.90
CA ASP A 208 7.53 20.03 -5.63
C ASP A 208 6.02 20.09 -5.36
N ASP A 209 5.18 20.21 -6.42
CA ASP A 209 3.73 20.13 -6.29
C ASP A 209 3.30 18.73 -5.82
N VAL A 210 3.90 17.68 -6.39
CA VAL A 210 3.60 16.28 -5.99
C VAL A 210 4.06 16.01 -4.56
N ALA A 211 5.25 16.49 -4.17
CA ALA A 211 5.75 16.36 -2.81
C ALA A 211 4.86 17.13 -1.80
N ALA A 212 4.40 18.34 -2.16
CA ALA A 212 3.48 19.09 -1.32
C ALA A 212 2.13 18.39 -1.17
N LEU A 213 1.55 17.88 -2.27
CA LEU A 213 0.31 17.10 -2.21
C LEU A 213 0.48 15.86 -1.34
N ASN A 214 1.63 15.18 -1.42
CA ASN A 214 1.92 14.01 -0.57
C ASN A 214 1.85 14.38 0.91
N ILE A 215 2.49 15.46 1.35
CA ILE A 215 2.45 15.91 2.76
C ILE A 215 1.04 16.31 3.19
N LEU A 216 0.23 16.92 2.30
CA LEU A 216 -1.17 17.23 2.59
C LEU A 216 -1.99 15.94 2.75
N ALA A 217 -1.81 14.95 1.87
CA ALA A 217 -2.45 13.66 1.96
C ALA A 217 -2.08 12.91 3.23
N MET A 218 -0.80 12.91 3.59
CA MET A 218 -0.32 12.30 4.84
C MET A 218 -0.89 13.03 6.07
N SER A 219 -1.05 14.37 6.00
CA SER A 219 -1.71 15.14 7.07
C SER A 219 -3.17 14.69 7.25
N ALA A 220 -3.89 14.51 6.14
CA ALA A 220 -5.26 14.00 6.18
C ALA A 220 -5.35 12.57 6.73
N CYS A 221 -4.33 11.73 6.50
CA CYS A 221 -4.27 10.37 7.02
C CYS A 221 -3.84 10.31 8.50
N TYR A 222 -2.81 11.06 8.90
CA TYR A 222 -2.14 10.90 10.20
C TYR A 222 -2.50 11.94 11.25
N SER A 223 -3.03 13.07 10.84
CA SER A 223 -3.46 14.14 11.74
C SER A 223 -4.83 14.75 11.37
N PRO A 224 -5.86 13.89 11.11
CA PRO A 224 -7.19 14.39 10.82
C PRO A 224 -7.73 15.22 12.00
N ASP A 225 -8.40 16.34 11.69
CA ASP A 225 -9.05 17.19 12.67
C ASP A 225 -10.31 17.83 12.05
N PRO A 226 -11.51 17.36 12.40
CA PRO A 226 -12.75 17.89 11.84
C PRO A 226 -13.04 19.38 12.16
N GLN A 227 -12.30 19.98 13.08
CA GLN A 227 -12.44 21.40 13.42
C GLN A 227 -11.65 22.31 12.48
N GLU A 228 -10.68 21.76 11.74
CA GLU A 228 -9.91 22.50 10.74
C GLU A 228 -10.69 22.58 9.41
N THR A 229 -10.52 23.70 8.69
CA THR A 229 -11.20 23.92 7.39
C THR A 229 -10.92 22.82 6.38
N LEU A 230 -9.71 22.26 6.38
CA LEU A 230 -9.33 21.15 5.49
C LEU A 230 -9.61 19.77 6.09
N GLY A 231 -10.15 19.70 7.32
CA GLY A 231 -10.36 18.45 8.03
C GLY A 231 -9.10 17.80 8.61
N PHE A 232 -7.94 18.47 8.57
CA PHE A 232 -6.67 17.97 9.10
C PHE A 232 -5.69 19.08 9.47
N ARG A 233 -4.70 18.74 10.29
CA ARG A 233 -3.60 19.65 10.68
C ARG A 233 -2.30 19.28 9.99
N LEU A 234 -1.57 20.31 9.54
CA LEU A 234 -0.21 20.13 9.03
C LEU A 234 0.78 19.94 10.19
N PRO A 235 1.87 19.16 10.00
CA PRO A 235 2.87 18.92 11.02
C PRO A 235 3.84 20.10 11.19
N PHE A 236 3.55 21.26 10.59
CA PHE A 236 4.29 22.50 10.71
C PHE A 236 3.34 23.71 10.64
N ASP A 237 3.79 24.81 11.23
CA ASP A 237 3.10 26.07 11.24
C ASP A 237 3.19 26.77 9.86
N LEU A 238 2.06 27.24 9.33
CA LEU A 238 1.96 27.81 7.97
C LEU A 238 2.61 29.21 7.83
N GLN A 239 2.88 29.91 8.93
CA GLN A 239 3.51 31.23 8.89
C GLN A 239 5.03 31.14 9.03
N THR A 240 5.49 30.25 9.90
CA THR A 240 6.91 30.18 10.28
C THR A 240 7.65 28.97 9.73
N GLY A 241 6.93 27.93 9.29
CA GLY A 241 7.49 26.63 8.90
C GLY A 241 8.01 25.81 10.08
N LYS A 242 7.83 26.26 11.34
CA LYS A 242 8.25 25.50 12.51
C LYS A 242 7.43 24.22 12.64
N ILE A 243 8.11 23.11 12.95
CA ILE A 243 7.44 21.84 13.25
C ILE A 243 6.46 22.06 14.40
N ALA A 244 5.24 21.54 14.25
CA ALA A 244 4.21 21.48 15.28
C ALA A 244 4.37 20.15 16.06
N PRO A 245 5.04 20.15 17.24
CA PRO A 245 5.48 18.90 17.89
C PRO A 245 4.33 17.95 18.22
N ALA A 246 3.18 18.48 18.64
CA ALA A 246 2.01 17.68 18.97
C ALA A 246 1.40 16.99 17.73
N VAL A 247 1.39 17.67 16.57
CA VAL A 247 0.90 17.09 15.31
C VAL A 247 1.91 16.06 14.81
N TRP A 248 3.20 16.38 14.84
CA TRP A 248 4.24 15.45 14.44
C TRP A 248 4.25 14.18 15.29
N ALA A 249 4.00 14.28 16.60
CA ALA A 249 3.87 13.12 17.47
C ALA A 249 2.72 12.20 17.04
N ARG A 250 1.57 12.74 16.58
CA ARG A 250 0.47 11.94 16.01
C ARG A 250 0.91 11.18 14.76
N TRP A 251 1.68 11.81 13.87
CA TRP A 251 2.23 11.11 12.70
C TRP A 251 3.09 9.93 13.10
N LEU A 252 3.99 10.14 14.07
CA LEU A 252 4.91 9.10 14.54
C LEU A 252 4.20 7.88 15.16
N GLU A 253 2.94 8.02 15.60
CA GLU A 253 2.13 6.89 16.06
C GLU A 253 1.75 5.94 14.92
N HIS A 254 1.79 6.41 13.67
CA HIS A 254 1.51 5.64 12.46
C HIS A 254 2.79 5.08 11.80
N ASP A 255 3.98 5.43 12.29
CA ASP A 255 5.24 4.91 11.74
C ASP A 255 5.41 3.42 12.05
N PRO A 256 5.56 2.55 11.04
CA PRO A 256 5.75 1.11 11.24
C PRO A 256 6.90 0.75 12.19
N VAL A 257 7.98 1.53 12.22
CA VAL A 257 9.10 1.32 13.16
C VAL A 257 8.65 1.48 14.62
N ARG A 258 7.75 2.45 14.87
CA ARG A 258 7.22 2.75 16.21
C ARG A 258 6.00 1.89 16.54
N MET A 259 5.25 1.48 15.53
CA MET A 259 4.11 0.57 15.69
C MET A 259 4.54 -0.85 16.05
N ALA A 260 5.59 -1.38 15.41
CA ALA A 260 5.98 -2.78 15.48
C ALA A 260 6.01 -3.39 16.90
N PRO A 261 6.51 -2.72 17.95
CA PRO A 261 6.52 -3.28 19.31
C PRO A 261 5.11 -3.63 19.85
N ARG A 262 4.09 -2.83 19.52
CA ARG A 262 2.71 -3.06 19.94
C ARG A 262 2.06 -4.24 19.23
N TYR A 263 2.57 -4.60 18.06
CA TYR A 263 2.04 -5.65 17.18
C TYR A 263 2.97 -6.86 17.06
N ARG A 264 3.86 -7.06 18.06
CA ARG A 264 4.86 -8.13 18.05
C ARG A 264 4.23 -9.51 17.79
N ASP A 265 3.15 -9.83 18.49
CA ASP A 265 2.51 -11.15 18.39
C ASP A 265 1.83 -11.35 17.04
N ALA A 266 1.16 -10.33 16.50
CA ALA A 266 0.61 -10.34 15.16
C ALA A 266 1.71 -10.56 14.10
N LEU A 267 2.80 -9.79 14.17
CA LEU A 267 3.94 -9.95 13.25
C LEU A 267 4.60 -11.32 13.38
N SER A 268 4.64 -11.89 14.59
CA SER A 268 5.21 -13.22 14.83
C SER A 268 4.35 -14.37 14.30
N SER A 269 3.04 -14.16 14.16
CA SER A 269 2.10 -15.14 13.63
C SER A 269 2.12 -15.27 12.10
N LEU A 270 2.69 -14.28 11.40
CA LEU A 270 2.76 -14.27 9.95
C LEU A 270 3.62 -15.43 9.42
N LYS A 271 3.12 -16.13 8.41
CA LYS A 271 3.88 -17.15 7.66
C LYS A 271 5.02 -16.53 6.85
N LEU A 272 4.82 -15.29 6.38
CA LEU A 272 5.82 -14.49 5.67
C LEU A 272 5.71 -13.02 6.08
N LEU A 273 6.84 -12.44 6.48
CA LEU A 273 7.05 -11.00 6.55
C LEU A 273 8.29 -10.70 5.70
N TYR A 274 8.07 -10.11 4.53
CA TYR A 274 9.11 -9.76 3.58
C TYR A 274 9.21 -8.24 3.44
N LEU A 275 10.44 -7.72 3.52
CA LEU A 275 10.77 -6.32 3.35
C LEU A 275 11.87 -6.21 2.30
N ASP A 276 11.76 -5.28 1.37
CA ASP A 276 12.91 -4.88 0.56
C ASP A 276 12.91 -3.39 0.24
N ALA A 277 14.08 -2.86 -0.10
CA ALA A 277 14.25 -1.49 -0.56
C ALA A 277 15.50 -1.36 -1.47
N GLY A 278 15.44 -0.42 -2.41
CA GLY A 278 16.61 -0.06 -3.21
C GLY A 278 17.63 0.73 -2.39
N LYS A 279 18.93 0.39 -2.51
CA LYS A 279 20.03 1.03 -1.74
C LYS A 279 20.20 2.53 -2.00
N ARG A 280 19.56 3.05 -3.04
CA ARG A 280 19.59 4.47 -3.46
C ARG A 280 18.17 5.03 -3.50
N ASP A 281 17.29 4.56 -2.62
CA ASP A 281 15.91 5.03 -2.55
C ASP A 281 15.85 6.54 -2.28
N GLU A 282 15.20 7.28 -3.15
CA GLU A 282 15.13 8.74 -3.13
C GLU A 282 14.35 9.31 -1.93
N PHE A 283 13.59 8.45 -1.23
CA PHE A 283 12.85 8.79 -0.02
C PHE A 283 13.49 8.18 1.24
N ALA A 284 14.73 7.69 1.13
CA ALA A 284 15.48 7.03 2.21
C ALA A 284 14.74 5.82 2.84
N LEU A 285 13.91 5.13 2.07
CA LEU A 285 13.14 3.98 2.55
C LEU A 285 14.03 2.73 2.76
N ASP A 286 15.23 2.70 2.20
CA ASP A 286 16.26 1.72 2.56
C ASP A 286 16.70 1.88 4.03
N ILE A 287 16.88 3.12 4.50
CA ILE A 287 17.19 3.40 5.90
C ILE A 287 16.01 3.03 6.79
N GLY A 288 14.79 3.36 6.37
CA GLY A 288 13.56 2.97 7.05
C GLY A 288 13.42 1.46 7.17
N ALA A 289 13.63 0.71 6.07
CA ALA A 289 13.57 -0.75 6.06
C ALA A 289 14.64 -1.39 6.96
N ARG A 290 15.88 -0.85 6.97
CA ARG A 290 16.95 -1.29 7.89
C ARG A 290 16.57 -1.05 9.35
N THR A 291 15.99 0.11 9.65
CA THR A 291 15.57 0.48 11.00
C THR A 291 14.45 -0.43 11.49
N LEU A 292 13.44 -0.69 10.65
CA LEU A 292 12.38 -1.66 10.95
C LEU A 292 12.95 -3.07 11.12
N ALA A 293 13.84 -3.51 10.22
CA ALA A 293 14.50 -4.81 10.32
C ALA A 293 15.31 -4.97 11.61
N SER A 294 15.99 -3.91 12.07
CA SER A 294 16.67 -3.92 13.38
C SER A 294 15.68 -4.13 14.53
N ARG A 295 14.57 -3.38 14.50
CA ARG A 295 13.51 -3.51 15.50
C ARG A 295 12.90 -4.90 15.53
N LEU A 296 12.63 -5.50 14.37
CA LEU A 296 12.10 -6.86 14.26
C LEU A 296 13.07 -7.92 14.82
N ARG A 297 14.41 -7.75 14.62
CA ARG A 297 15.43 -8.63 15.21
C ARG A 297 15.44 -8.54 16.73
N GLU A 298 15.40 -7.31 17.28
CA GLU A 298 15.33 -7.08 18.74
C GLU A 298 14.11 -7.78 19.35
N MET A 299 12.97 -7.75 18.63
CA MET A 299 11.72 -8.40 19.04
C MET A 299 11.68 -9.91 18.79
N LYS A 300 12.70 -10.47 18.13
CA LYS A 300 12.77 -11.89 17.72
C LYS A 300 11.62 -12.31 16.79
N VAL A 301 11.13 -11.39 15.98
CA VAL A 301 10.16 -11.67 14.92
C VAL A 301 10.89 -12.25 13.72
N ARG A 302 10.32 -13.30 13.10
CA ARG A 302 10.89 -13.90 11.89
C ARG A 302 10.50 -13.04 10.68
N PHE A 303 11.48 -12.62 9.87
CA PHE A 303 11.27 -11.87 8.64
C PHE A 303 12.39 -12.13 7.63
N THR A 304 12.18 -11.68 6.41
CA THR A 304 13.22 -11.59 5.38
C THR A 304 13.38 -10.12 4.99
N HIS A 305 14.62 -9.63 4.96
CA HIS A 305 14.95 -8.29 4.48
C HIS A 305 16.00 -8.40 3.39
N GLU A 306 15.73 -7.78 2.24
CA GLU A 306 16.63 -7.71 1.10
C GLU A 306 16.88 -6.26 0.69
N GLU A 307 18.07 -5.99 0.20
CA GLU A 307 18.42 -4.72 -0.44
C GLU A 307 18.93 -5.00 -1.84
N PHE A 308 18.54 -4.15 -2.78
CA PHE A 308 18.94 -4.29 -4.18
C PHE A 308 19.56 -2.99 -4.71
N ASP A 309 20.35 -3.11 -5.78
CA ASP A 309 21.11 -1.98 -6.32
C ASP A 309 20.25 -1.13 -7.28
N ASP A 310 19.27 -0.40 -6.73
CA ASP A 310 18.37 0.49 -7.45
C ASP A 310 17.85 1.60 -6.52
N GLY A 311 16.98 2.52 -7.07
CA GLY A 311 16.26 3.56 -6.34
C GLY A 311 14.83 3.14 -5.97
N HIS A 312 13.94 4.15 -5.86
CA HIS A 312 12.53 3.95 -5.54
C HIS A 312 11.67 3.62 -6.75
N PHE A 313 12.05 4.14 -7.94
CA PHE A 313 11.21 4.07 -9.13
C PHE A 313 11.55 2.87 -10.01
N ASN A 314 10.56 2.41 -10.82
CA ASN A 314 10.71 1.33 -11.81
C ASN A 314 11.14 -0.03 -11.23
N ILE A 315 10.86 -0.28 -9.97
CA ILE A 315 11.24 -1.50 -9.25
C ILE A 315 10.17 -2.60 -9.30
N SER A 316 9.22 -2.54 -10.24
CA SER A 316 8.15 -3.56 -10.35
C SER A 316 8.65 -4.98 -10.56
N TYR A 317 9.89 -5.16 -11.04
CA TYR A 317 10.55 -6.47 -11.15
C TYR A 317 10.74 -7.16 -9.78
N ARG A 318 10.71 -6.40 -8.69
CA ARG A 318 10.78 -6.95 -7.33
C ARG A 318 9.53 -7.73 -6.94
N TYR A 319 8.40 -7.47 -7.60
CA TYR A 319 7.19 -8.28 -7.41
C TYR A 319 7.40 -9.76 -7.80
N ASP A 320 8.30 -10.06 -8.73
CA ASP A 320 8.64 -11.46 -9.05
C ASP A 320 9.20 -12.18 -7.82
N ARG A 321 10.02 -11.48 -7.02
CA ARG A 321 10.59 -12.02 -5.79
C ARG A 321 9.54 -12.24 -4.71
N SER A 322 8.70 -11.23 -4.43
CA SER A 322 7.66 -11.34 -3.40
C SER A 322 6.58 -12.33 -3.76
N LEU A 323 6.11 -12.37 -5.02
CA LEU A 323 5.12 -13.33 -5.48
C LEU A 323 5.61 -14.78 -5.34
N ALA A 324 6.88 -15.04 -5.64
CA ALA A 324 7.50 -16.35 -5.45
C ALA A 324 7.52 -16.76 -3.96
N LEU A 325 7.92 -15.84 -3.06
CA LEU A 325 7.96 -16.08 -1.62
C LEU A 325 6.55 -16.26 -1.03
N ILE A 326 5.59 -15.42 -1.42
CA ILE A 326 4.19 -15.52 -1.02
C ILE A 326 3.61 -16.87 -1.47
N SER A 327 3.83 -17.24 -2.73
CA SER A 327 3.41 -18.53 -3.26
C SER A 327 3.93 -19.69 -2.41
N LYS A 328 5.21 -19.69 -2.08
CA LYS A 328 5.81 -20.71 -1.22
C LYS A 328 5.18 -20.72 0.18
N ALA A 329 5.03 -19.56 0.81
CA ALA A 329 4.48 -19.44 2.16
C ALA A 329 3.01 -19.93 2.27
N MET A 330 2.22 -19.69 1.22
CA MET A 330 0.80 -20.07 1.20
C MET A 330 0.52 -21.48 0.67
N THR A 331 1.53 -22.21 0.14
CA THR A 331 1.36 -23.56 -0.41
C THR A 331 2.20 -24.62 0.28
N SER A 332 3.03 -24.28 1.26
CA SER A 332 3.96 -25.20 1.95
C SER A 332 3.28 -26.27 2.85
N ASP A 333 1.97 -26.20 3.03
CA ASP A 333 1.20 -27.16 3.84
C ASP A 333 0.38 -28.13 2.96
N GLN A 334 0.72 -28.29 1.66
CA GLN A 334 0.09 -29.25 0.73
C GLN A 334 1.00 -30.42 0.40
#